data_0fad65f2f0feea89ea64bc0932bade80
#
_entry.id   0fad65f2f0feea89ea64bc0932bade80
#
_cell.length_a   1.000
_cell.length_b   1.000
_cell.length_c   1.000
_cell.angle_alpha   90.00
_cell.angle_beta   90.00
_cell.angle_gamma   90.00
#
_symmetry.space_group_name_H-M   'P 1'
#
loop_
_entity.id
_entity.type
_entity.pdbx_description
1 polymer ?
#
loop_
_entity_poly.entity_id
_entity_poly.type
_entity_poly.pdbx_seq_one_letter_code
_entity_poly.pdbx_strand_id
1 'polypeptide(L)'
;MKNVWSFGCSFSSGYLDVKKEDTYCSLLAKDLGFKSNNFAEPGFCNERIFNTLTSNLDKIKTGDVVIYQFTFFNRIGLFKDKNNIHTYVSSAGLPDFGIEYKMKEESYSGLSYDEVSALLDFTITWQDRRFLFTYTNPINTLNFLKKTKKTKNFIIFLQKEENINLDNVLLFPFKNNLENTSWIDYISKKKLTIDSEFPKKYKNDGHPGFKAHIDLKNKILKELK
;
A
#
# COMPACT_ATOMS: atom_id res chain seq x y z
N MET A 1 -4.95 1.73 25.59
CA MET A 1 -3.69 1.53 24.87
C MET A 1 -3.86 2.05 23.45
N LYS A 2 -2.89 2.81 22.95
CA LYS A 2 -2.87 3.32 21.57
C LYS A 2 -2.46 2.22 20.59
N ASN A 3 -2.71 2.45 19.31
CA ASN A 3 -2.45 1.49 18.26
C ASN A 3 -1.60 2.10 17.14
N VAL A 4 -0.85 1.24 16.46
CA VAL A 4 -0.29 1.50 15.13
C VAL A 4 -1.09 0.67 14.13
N TRP A 5 -1.70 1.34 13.16
CA TRP A 5 -2.48 0.75 12.09
C TRP A 5 -1.67 0.84 10.79
N SER A 6 -1.63 -0.24 10.03
CA SER A 6 -1.04 -0.26 8.69
C SER A 6 -2.00 -0.87 7.69
N PHE A 7 -2.24 -0.15 6.59
CA PHE A 7 -3.06 -0.55 5.46
C PHE A 7 -2.21 -0.49 4.21
N GLY A 8 -2.09 -1.59 3.48
CA GLY A 8 -1.19 -1.67 2.34
C GLY A 8 -1.24 -3.03 1.63
N CYS A 9 -0.23 -3.29 0.80
CA CYS A 9 -0.07 -4.54 0.06
C CYS A 9 1.12 -5.37 0.59
N SER A 10 1.68 -6.27 -0.24
CA SER A 10 2.83 -7.12 0.10
C SER A 10 4.04 -6.36 0.65
N PHE A 11 4.24 -5.12 0.25
CA PHE A 11 5.32 -4.27 0.75
C PHE A 11 5.17 -3.89 2.23
N SER A 12 3.97 -3.94 2.78
CA SER A 12 3.68 -3.62 4.19
C SER A 12 3.27 -4.84 5.02
N SER A 13 2.92 -5.96 4.39
CA SER A 13 2.36 -7.13 5.08
C SER A 13 3.40 -8.00 5.80
N GLY A 14 4.65 -7.88 5.41
CA GLY A 14 5.66 -8.93 5.58
C GLY A 14 5.49 -9.99 4.48
N TYR A 15 6.50 -10.17 3.66
CA TYR A 15 6.48 -11.02 2.48
C TYR A 15 7.74 -11.86 2.42
N LEU A 16 7.61 -13.11 1.96
CA LEU A 16 8.68 -14.09 1.91
C LEU A 16 9.32 -14.33 3.29
N ASP A 17 10.63 -14.03 3.45
CA ASP A 17 11.35 -14.22 4.73
C ASP A 17 11.11 -13.11 5.76
N VAL A 18 10.41 -12.03 5.40
CA VAL A 18 10.03 -10.99 6.36
C VAL A 18 8.71 -11.37 7.02
N LYS A 19 8.76 -11.73 8.28
CA LYS A 19 7.56 -12.10 9.04
C LYS A 19 6.74 -10.86 9.41
N LYS A 20 5.47 -11.07 9.75
CA LYS A 20 4.54 -9.99 10.10
C LYS A 20 5.03 -9.17 11.32
N GLU A 21 5.65 -9.83 12.29
CA GLU A 21 6.26 -9.22 13.47
C GLU A 21 7.50 -8.35 13.16
N ASP A 22 8.13 -8.59 12.01
CA ASP A 22 9.34 -7.90 11.56
C ASP A 22 9.03 -6.71 10.64
N THR A 23 7.74 -6.44 10.38
CA THR A 23 7.33 -5.29 9.56
C THR A 23 7.49 -3.98 10.32
N TYR A 24 7.65 -2.89 9.58
CA TYR A 24 7.74 -1.55 10.17
C TYR A 24 6.57 -1.22 11.12
N CYS A 25 5.37 -1.70 10.84
CA CYS A 25 4.19 -1.51 11.69
C CYS A 25 4.38 -2.17 13.06
N SER A 26 4.78 -3.44 13.08
CA SER A 26 4.99 -4.20 14.32
C SER A 26 6.18 -3.68 15.10
N LEU A 27 7.28 -3.37 14.41
CA LEU A 27 8.49 -2.80 15.03
C LEU A 27 8.21 -1.42 15.64
N LEU A 28 7.46 -0.55 14.92
CA LEU A 28 7.08 0.77 15.42
C LEU A 28 6.17 0.66 16.64
N ALA A 29 5.19 -0.25 16.59
CA ALA A 29 4.27 -0.47 17.71
C ALA A 29 5.04 -0.92 18.96
N LYS A 30 6.00 -1.82 18.80
CA LYS A 30 6.89 -2.27 19.89
C LYS A 30 7.69 -1.12 20.50
N ASP A 31 8.32 -0.28 19.67
CA ASP A 31 9.13 0.85 20.15
C ASP A 31 8.29 1.93 20.87
N LEU A 32 7.02 2.08 20.49
CA LEU A 32 6.08 3.03 21.11
C LEU A 32 5.31 2.47 22.31
N GLY A 33 5.40 1.17 22.59
CA GLY A 33 4.55 0.49 23.57
C GLY A 33 3.05 0.46 23.15
N PHE A 34 2.77 0.42 21.85
CA PHE A 34 1.44 0.39 21.25
C PHE A 34 1.08 -1.01 20.76
N LYS A 35 -0.20 -1.24 20.46
CA LYS A 35 -0.64 -2.46 19.79
C LYS A 35 -0.44 -2.32 18.27
N SER A 36 0.08 -3.35 17.62
CA SER A 36 0.19 -3.45 16.16
C SER A 36 -1.11 -4.01 15.55
N ASN A 37 -1.64 -3.33 14.54
CA ASN A 37 -2.75 -3.76 13.71
C ASN A 37 -2.34 -3.64 12.24
N ASN A 38 -1.61 -4.63 11.72
CA ASN A 38 -1.19 -4.68 10.33
C ASN A 38 -2.23 -5.42 9.49
N PHE A 39 -2.98 -4.67 8.68
CA PHE A 39 -4.02 -5.15 7.74
C PHE A 39 -3.53 -5.16 6.28
N ALA A 40 -2.24 -4.98 6.06
CA ALA A 40 -1.67 -5.14 4.73
C ALA A 40 -1.64 -6.61 4.33
N GLU A 41 -1.95 -6.89 3.06
CA GLU A 41 -1.89 -8.25 2.51
C GLU A 41 -1.31 -8.26 1.09
N PRO A 42 -0.63 -9.33 0.69
CA PRO A 42 -0.11 -9.48 -0.66
C PRO A 42 -1.21 -9.37 -1.72
N GLY A 43 -0.92 -8.69 -2.82
CA GLY A 43 -1.84 -8.57 -3.94
C GLY A 43 -2.95 -7.53 -3.79
N PHE A 44 -3.07 -6.82 -2.65
CA PHE A 44 -4.09 -5.79 -2.51
C PHE A 44 -3.93 -4.66 -3.54
N CYS A 45 -5.05 -4.23 -4.12
CA CYS A 45 -5.20 -3.00 -4.90
C CYS A 45 -5.57 -1.83 -3.99
N ASN A 46 -5.53 -0.61 -4.51
CA ASN A 46 -5.83 0.59 -3.73
C ASN A 46 -7.27 0.61 -3.22
N GLU A 47 -8.23 0.13 -4.00
CA GLU A 47 -9.64 0.02 -3.61
C GLU A 47 -9.82 -0.93 -2.42
N ARG A 48 -9.12 -2.06 -2.41
CA ARG A 48 -9.18 -3.02 -1.30
C ARG A 48 -8.49 -2.49 -0.05
N ILE A 49 -7.35 -1.82 -0.20
CA ILE A 49 -6.67 -1.15 0.91
C ILE A 49 -7.59 -0.10 1.54
N PHE A 50 -8.27 0.72 0.72
CA PHE A 50 -9.20 1.73 1.20
C PHE A 50 -10.43 1.13 1.88
N ASN A 51 -11.03 0.09 1.30
CA ASN A 51 -12.15 -0.63 1.92
C ASN A 51 -11.74 -1.20 3.29
N THR A 52 -10.52 -1.72 3.41
CA THR A 52 -10.00 -2.22 4.69
C THR A 52 -9.82 -1.10 5.72
N LEU A 53 -9.35 0.08 5.31
CA LEU A 53 -9.29 1.26 6.18
C LEU A 53 -10.69 1.66 6.65
N THR A 54 -11.66 1.82 5.73
CA THR A 54 -13.02 2.27 6.04
C THR A 54 -13.75 1.30 6.96
N SER A 55 -13.56 -0.01 6.78
CA SER A 55 -14.12 -1.06 7.63
C SER A 55 -13.55 -1.09 9.06
N ASN A 56 -12.52 -0.31 9.35
CA ASN A 56 -11.91 -0.23 10.68
C ASN A 56 -11.94 1.19 11.28
N LEU A 57 -12.64 2.14 10.64
CA LEU A 57 -12.68 3.53 11.12
C LEU A 57 -13.19 3.70 12.54
N ASP A 58 -14.17 2.91 12.92
CA ASP A 58 -14.77 2.91 14.26
C ASP A 58 -13.77 2.46 15.33
N LYS A 59 -12.85 1.55 15.00
CA LYS A 59 -11.84 0.99 15.89
C LYS A 59 -10.63 1.90 16.08
N ILE A 60 -10.37 2.82 15.16
CA ILE A 60 -9.27 3.78 15.24
C ILE A 60 -9.59 4.82 16.32
N LYS A 61 -8.70 4.99 17.29
CA LYS A 61 -8.90 5.82 18.47
C LYS A 61 -8.07 7.11 18.43
N THR A 62 -8.40 8.00 19.33
CA THR A 62 -7.68 9.26 19.50
C THR A 62 -6.21 9.03 19.81
N GLY A 63 -5.34 9.65 19.00
CA GLY A 63 -3.89 9.59 19.16
C GLY A 63 -3.23 8.32 18.61
N ASP A 64 -3.98 7.45 17.90
CA ASP A 64 -3.41 6.32 17.16
C ASP A 64 -2.50 6.81 16.02
N VAL A 65 -1.58 5.95 15.60
CA VAL A 65 -0.76 6.12 14.40
C VAL A 65 -1.40 5.34 13.27
N VAL A 66 -1.62 5.99 12.13
CA VAL A 66 -2.21 5.36 10.93
C VAL A 66 -1.24 5.49 9.77
N ILE A 67 -0.87 4.37 9.18
CA ILE A 67 0.04 4.31 8.04
C ILE A 67 -0.74 3.72 6.87
N TYR A 68 -0.86 4.49 5.79
CA TYR A 68 -1.55 4.10 4.57
C TYR A 68 -0.56 4.03 3.42
N GLN A 69 -0.46 2.85 2.81
CA GLN A 69 0.40 2.62 1.67
C GLN A 69 -0.44 2.53 0.40
N PHE A 70 -0.22 3.43 -0.53
CA PHE A 70 -0.72 3.27 -1.89
C PHE A 70 0.11 2.23 -2.63
N THR A 71 -0.57 1.33 -3.33
CA THR A 71 0.05 0.34 -4.23
C THR A 71 0.03 0.85 -5.68
N PHE A 72 0.45 0.00 -6.60
CA PHE A 72 0.51 0.31 -8.02
C PHE A 72 -0.85 0.74 -8.57
N PHE A 73 -0.88 1.82 -9.34
CA PHE A 73 -2.10 2.35 -9.94
C PHE A 73 -2.75 1.41 -10.95
N ASN A 74 -1.94 0.59 -11.64
CA ASN A 74 -2.43 -0.40 -12.59
C ASN A 74 -3.09 -1.64 -11.94
N ARG A 75 -3.10 -1.74 -10.61
CA ARG A 75 -3.89 -2.75 -9.90
C ARG A 75 -5.31 -2.23 -9.70
N ILE A 76 -6.28 -2.94 -10.28
CA ILE A 76 -7.69 -2.57 -10.27
C ILE A 76 -8.45 -3.51 -9.34
N GLY A 77 -9.31 -2.96 -8.49
CA GLY A 77 -10.22 -3.72 -7.64
C GLY A 77 -11.61 -3.79 -8.27
N LEU A 78 -12.09 -5.00 -8.50
CA LEU A 78 -13.47 -5.24 -8.90
C LEU A 78 -14.23 -5.89 -7.74
N PHE A 79 -15.42 -5.40 -7.45
CA PHE A 79 -16.28 -5.98 -6.43
C PHE A 79 -16.92 -7.26 -6.96
N LYS A 80 -16.70 -8.38 -6.28
CA LYS A 80 -17.47 -9.60 -6.49
C LYS A 80 -18.81 -9.52 -5.76
N ASP A 81 -18.76 -8.97 -4.55
CA ASP A 81 -19.90 -8.64 -3.72
C ASP A 81 -19.50 -7.51 -2.75
N LYS A 82 -20.43 -7.06 -1.88
CA LYS A 82 -20.20 -5.95 -0.95
C LYS A 82 -19.02 -6.14 0.01
N ASN A 83 -18.54 -7.36 0.21
CA ASN A 83 -17.47 -7.68 1.17
C ASN A 83 -16.18 -8.14 0.48
N ASN A 84 -16.25 -8.50 -0.80
CA ASN A 84 -15.14 -9.12 -1.53
C ASN A 84 -14.74 -8.27 -2.74
N ILE A 85 -13.50 -7.81 -2.73
CA ILE A 85 -12.87 -7.10 -3.85
C ILE A 85 -11.78 -8.00 -4.41
N HIS A 86 -11.89 -8.36 -5.67
CA HIS A 86 -10.82 -9.04 -6.40
C HIS A 86 -9.87 -8.00 -6.99
N THR A 87 -8.58 -8.29 -6.94
CA THR A 87 -7.56 -7.45 -7.55
C THR A 87 -7.18 -8.00 -8.90
N TYR A 88 -7.21 -7.16 -9.90
CA TYR A 88 -6.69 -7.44 -11.24
C TYR A 88 -5.49 -6.52 -11.51
N VAL A 89 -4.53 -7.02 -12.27
CA VAL A 89 -3.41 -6.22 -12.74
C VAL A 89 -3.63 -5.97 -14.23
N SER A 90 -3.75 -4.70 -14.62
CA SER A 90 -3.86 -4.36 -16.04
C SER A 90 -2.51 -4.57 -16.73
N SER A 91 -2.54 -5.05 -17.97
CA SER A 91 -1.36 -5.23 -18.80
C SER A 91 -0.76 -3.91 -19.32
N ALA A 92 -1.43 -2.80 -19.15
CA ALA A 92 -0.93 -1.48 -19.56
C ALA A 92 0.27 -1.09 -18.70
N GLY A 93 1.47 -1.47 -19.15
CA GLY A 93 2.75 -1.11 -18.53
C GLY A 93 3.63 -2.26 -18.03
N LEU A 94 3.15 -3.51 -18.08
CA LEU A 94 3.95 -4.70 -17.77
C LEU A 94 3.74 -5.74 -18.89
N PRO A 95 4.60 -5.75 -19.93
CA PRO A 95 4.40 -6.61 -21.09
C PRO A 95 4.39 -8.11 -20.78
N ASP A 96 4.99 -8.55 -19.67
CA ASP A 96 5.21 -9.96 -19.39
C ASP A 96 4.43 -10.54 -18.18
N PHE A 97 3.67 -9.72 -17.46
CA PHE A 97 2.74 -10.22 -16.44
C PHE A 97 1.32 -10.14 -16.94
N GLY A 98 1.08 -10.82 -18.07
CA GLY A 98 -0.21 -10.84 -18.73
C GLY A 98 -1.32 -11.30 -17.82
N ILE A 99 -2.50 -10.83 -18.13
CA ILE A 99 -3.79 -11.35 -17.69
C ILE A 99 -3.79 -12.88 -17.64
N GLU A 100 -3.06 -13.56 -18.50
CA GLU A 100 -2.88 -15.02 -18.53
C GLU A 100 -2.41 -15.66 -17.22
N TYR A 101 -1.60 -14.99 -16.41
CA TYR A 101 -1.11 -15.60 -15.17
C TYR A 101 -2.19 -15.71 -14.09
N LYS A 102 -3.16 -14.80 -14.05
CA LYS A 102 -4.24 -14.81 -13.05
C LYS A 102 -5.54 -15.43 -13.53
N MET A 103 -5.73 -15.58 -14.82
CA MET A 103 -6.92 -16.24 -15.38
C MET A 103 -6.80 -17.76 -15.47
N LYS A 104 -5.62 -18.34 -15.24
CA LYS A 104 -5.47 -19.80 -15.06
C LYS A 104 -6.05 -20.31 -13.74
N GLU A 105 -6.25 -19.46 -12.77
CA GLU A 105 -7.06 -19.79 -11.59
C GLU A 105 -8.52 -19.49 -11.93
N GLU A 106 -9.21 -20.53 -12.39
CA GLU A 106 -10.62 -20.53 -12.72
C GLU A 106 -11.46 -19.78 -11.69
N SER A 107 -12.23 -18.81 -12.17
CA SER A 107 -13.42 -18.29 -11.50
C SER A 107 -13.27 -17.33 -10.33
N TYR A 108 -12.50 -16.26 -10.45
CA TYR A 108 -12.56 -15.23 -9.40
C TYR A 108 -13.82 -14.35 -9.45
N SER A 109 -14.51 -14.25 -10.59
CA SER A 109 -15.66 -13.33 -10.71
C SER A 109 -16.85 -13.90 -11.45
N GLY A 110 -16.75 -15.08 -12.06
CA GLY A 110 -17.73 -15.57 -13.02
C GLY A 110 -17.72 -14.79 -14.35
N LEU A 111 -16.74 -13.90 -14.56
CA LEU A 111 -16.55 -13.16 -15.80
C LEU A 111 -15.58 -13.91 -16.73
N SER A 112 -15.87 -13.87 -18.02
CA SER A 112 -14.98 -14.38 -19.06
C SER A 112 -13.76 -13.46 -19.24
N TYR A 113 -12.74 -13.97 -19.94
CA TYR A 113 -11.55 -13.18 -20.30
C TYR A 113 -11.93 -11.88 -21.02
N ASP A 114 -12.82 -11.94 -22.00
CA ASP A 114 -13.24 -10.78 -22.79
C ASP A 114 -13.97 -9.74 -21.94
N GLU A 115 -14.81 -10.19 -21.00
CA GLU A 115 -15.51 -9.29 -20.07
C GLU A 115 -14.52 -8.59 -19.11
N VAL A 116 -13.55 -9.34 -18.58
CA VAL A 116 -12.49 -8.75 -17.72
C VAL A 116 -11.63 -7.78 -18.54
N SER A 117 -11.23 -8.14 -19.75
CA SER A 117 -10.45 -7.27 -20.64
C SER A 117 -11.21 -5.98 -20.95
N ALA A 118 -12.48 -6.07 -21.34
CA ALA A 118 -13.32 -4.90 -21.62
C ALA A 118 -13.50 -3.99 -20.39
N LEU A 119 -13.67 -4.57 -19.20
CA LEU A 119 -13.72 -3.82 -17.94
C LEU A 119 -12.40 -3.13 -17.60
N LEU A 120 -11.28 -3.77 -17.85
CA LEU A 120 -9.96 -3.20 -17.65
C LEU A 120 -9.72 -2.04 -18.61
N ASP A 121 -10.03 -2.21 -19.90
CA ASP A 121 -9.90 -1.16 -20.92
C ASP A 121 -10.80 0.03 -20.61
N PHE A 122 -12.04 -0.21 -20.19
CA PHE A 122 -12.95 0.83 -19.72
C PHE A 122 -12.38 1.57 -18.52
N THR A 123 -11.83 0.85 -17.56
CA THR A 123 -11.26 1.44 -16.34
C THR A 123 -9.99 2.25 -16.63
N ILE A 124 -9.20 1.84 -17.62
CA ILE A 124 -7.99 2.56 -18.06
C ILE A 124 -8.39 3.86 -18.78
N THR A 125 -9.41 3.84 -19.63
CA THR A 125 -9.90 5.05 -20.32
C THR A 125 -10.53 6.08 -19.38
N TRP A 126 -10.90 5.66 -18.17
CA TRP A 126 -11.43 6.53 -17.11
C TRP A 126 -10.37 6.92 -16.06
N GLN A 127 -9.10 6.93 -16.44
CA GLN A 127 -7.96 7.16 -15.53
C GLN A 127 -8.10 8.40 -14.65
N ASP A 128 -8.56 9.53 -15.18
CA ASP A 128 -8.71 10.78 -14.41
C ASP A 128 -9.69 10.65 -13.26
N ARG A 129 -10.86 10.04 -13.50
CA ARG A 129 -11.86 9.82 -12.45
C ARG A 129 -11.39 8.79 -11.43
N ARG A 130 -10.80 7.70 -11.91
CA ARG A 130 -10.24 6.67 -11.04
C ARG A 130 -9.11 7.22 -10.18
N PHE A 131 -8.26 8.08 -10.74
CA PHE A 131 -7.21 8.77 -10.01
C PHE A 131 -7.77 9.57 -8.83
N LEU A 132 -8.81 10.39 -9.06
CA LEU A 132 -9.48 11.13 -8.02
C LEU A 132 -10.00 10.20 -6.90
N PHE A 133 -10.72 9.13 -7.25
CA PHE A 133 -11.25 8.19 -6.26
C PHE A 133 -10.15 7.43 -5.51
N THR A 134 -9.14 6.96 -6.23
CA THR A 134 -8.06 6.15 -5.65
C THR A 134 -7.24 6.92 -4.63
N TYR A 135 -6.94 8.19 -4.88
CA TYR A 135 -6.08 9.00 -4.01
C TYR A 135 -6.87 9.96 -3.12
N THR A 136 -7.88 10.63 -3.66
CA THR A 136 -8.61 11.68 -2.93
C THR A 136 -9.38 11.11 -1.73
N ASN A 137 -10.07 9.99 -1.90
CA ASN A 137 -10.88 9.43 -0.81
C ASN A 137 -10.04 8.95 0.39
N PRO A 138 -8.96 8.16 0.21
CA PRO A 138 -8.08 7.81 1.32
C PRO A 138 -7.45 9.04 2.00
N ILE A 139 -6.97 10.01 1.23
CA ILE A 139 -6.37 11.24 1.75
C ILE A 139 -7.38 12.02 2.58
N ASN A 140 -8.60 12.23 2.08
CA ASN A 140 -9.66 12.91 2.81
C ASN A 140 -10.04 12.17 4.10
N THR A 141 -10.10 10.85 4.05
CA THR A 141 -10.37 10.01 5.23
C THR A 141 -9.28 10.15 6.28
N LEU A 142 -8.01 10.14 5.89
CA LEU A 142 -6.89 10.35 6.81
C LEU A 142 -6.90 11.77 7.38
N ASN A 143 -7.22 12.78 6.59
CA ASN A 143 -7.39 14.15 7.08
C ASN A 143 -8.56 14.28 8.07
N PHE A 144 -9.67 13.59 7.82
CA PHE A 144 -10.79 13.50 8.75
C PHE A 144 -10.35 12.86 10.08
N LEU A 145 -9.66 11.72 10.06
CA LEU A 145 -9.11 11.08 11.25
C LEU A 145 -8.15 12.00 12.02
N LYS A 146 -7.27 12.72 11.31
CA LYS A 146 -6.37 13.70 11.92
C LYS A 146 -7.14 14.80 12.65
N LYS A 147 -8.20 15.34 12.04
CA LYS A 147 -9.01 16.42 12.62
C LYS A 147 -9.84 15.94 13.81
N THR A 148 -10.54 14.81 13.67
CA THR A 148 -11.53 14.33 14.64
C THR A 148 -10.93 13.48 15.76
N LYS A 149 -9.97 12.62 15.43
CA LYS A 149 -9.36 11.66 16.37
C LYS A 149 -7.89 12.00 16.71
N LYS A 150 -7.37 13.13 16.22
CA LYS A 150 -5.98 13.55 16.47
C LYS A 150 -4.95 12.46 16.16
N THR A 151 -5.23 11.63 15.15
CA THR A 151 -4.30 10.59 14.71
C THR A 151 -3.04 11.20 14.08
N LYS A 152 -1.94 10.44 14.13
CA LYS A 152 -0.71 10.74 13.39
C LYS A 152 -0.72 9.89 12.13
N ASN A 153 -0.88 10.53 10.96
CA ASN A 153 -1.08 9.83 9.70
C ASN A 153 0.17 9.93 8.83
N PHE A 154 0.55 8.80 8.24
CA PHE A 154 1.66 8.69 7.29
C PHE A 154 1.15 8.03 6.01
N ILE A 155 1.59 8.58 4.88
CA ILE A 155 1.28 8.03 3.55
C ILE A 155 2.58 7.58 2.89
N ILE A 156 2.54 6.39 2.33
CA ILE A 156 3.62 5.78 1.58
C ILE A 156 3.13 5.52 0.15
N PHE A 157 3.87 6.00 -0.84
CA PHE A 157 3.64 5.64 -2.23
C PHE A 157 4.65 4.59 -2.68
N LEU A 158 4.20 3.51 -3.32
CA LEU A 158 5.10 2.54 -3.95
C LEU A 158 5.75 3.12 -5.20
N GLN A 159 4.97 3.83 -6.01
CA GLN A 159 5.46 4.53 -7.19
C GLN A 159 5.28 6.03 -7.03
N LYS A 160 6.12 6.80 -7.71
CA LYS A 160 5.98 8.25 -7.80
C LYS A 160 4.76 8.58 -8.66
N GLU A 161 3.87 9.39 -8.10
CA GLU A 161 2.72 9.95 -8.81
C GLU A 161 2.93 11.45 -8.98
N GLU A 162 3.03 11.93 -10.22
CA GLU A 162 3.50 13.29 -10.53
C GLU A 162 2.47 14.39 -10.25
N ASN A 163 1.18 14.06 -10.16
CA ASN A 163 0.09 15.04 -10.18
C ASN A 163 -0.76 15.10 -8.90
N ILE A 164 -0.25 14.59 -7.77
CA ILE A 164 -1.01 14.63 -6.51
C ILE A 164 -0.62 15.88 -5.73
N ASN A 165 -1.56 16.81 -5.55
CA ASN A 165 -1.39 17.91 -4.60
C ASN A 165 -1.58 17.39 -3.17
N LEU A 166 -0.51 17.41 -2.39
CA LEU A 166 -0.43 16.82 -1.05
C LEU A 166 -0.11 17.86 0.03
N ASP A 167 -0.43 19.14 -0.20
CA ASP A 167 -0.07 20.27 0.66
C ASP A 167 -0.45 20.10 2.14
N ASN A 168 -1.38 19.21 2.47
CA ASN A 168 -1.89 19.01 3.82
C ASN A 168 -1.65 17.61 4.40
N VAL A 169 -0.87 16.76 3.73
CA VAL A 169 -0.62 15.38 4.18
C VAL A 169 0.87 15.21 4.47
N LEU A 170 1.19 14.63 5.64
CA LEU A 170 2.56 14.23 5.93
C LEU A 170 2.93 13.07 5.00
N LEU A 171 3.58 13.43 3.90
CA LEU A 171 4.25 12.47 3.02
C LEU A 171 5.43 11.88 3.76
N PHE A 172 5.43 10.59 3.85
CA PHE A 172 6.55 9.88 4.41
C PHE A 172 7.09 8.87 3.38
N PRO A 173 8.38 8.70 3.25
CA PRO A 173 9.48 9.16 4.12
C PRO A 173 10.22 10.40 3.60
N PHE A 174 9.67 11.21 2.71
CA PHE A 174 10.43 12.04 1.76
C PHE A 174 10.16 13.53 1.86
N LYS A 175 9.88 14.03 3.06
CA LYS A 175 9.55 15.44 3.33
C LYS A 175 10.52 16.48 2.74
N ASN A 176 11.75 16.09 2.40
CA ASN A 176 12.80 17.01 1.94
C ASN A 176 13.40 16.63 0.58
N ASN A 177 12.83 15.68 -0.16
CA ASN A 177 13.43 15.24 -1.42
C ASN A 177 12.33 14.92 -2.43
N LEU A 178 11.86 15.92 -3.15
CA LEU A 178 10.88 15.80 -4.24
C LEU A 178 11.29 14.80 -5.33
N GLU A 179 12.57 14.42 -5.39
CA GLU A 179 13.08 13.46 -6.36
C GLU A 179 12.79 11.99 -6.05
N ASN A 180 12.43 11.66 -4.80
CA ASN A 180 12.25 10.26 -4.36
C ASN A 180 10.95 10.08 -3.56
N THR A 181 9.80 10.21 -4.19
CA THR A 181 8.49 9.97 -3.55
C THR A 181 8.09 8.50 -3.54
N SER A 182 8.82 7.62 -4.21
CA SER A 182 8.57 6.19 -4.33
C SER A 182 9.37 5.38 -3.32
N TRP A 183 8.67 4.52 -2.55
CA TRP A 183 9.35 3.61 -1.63
C TRP A 183 10.16 2.54 -2.36
N ILE A 184 9.68 2.06 -3.51
CA ILE A 184 10.40 1.09 -4.34
C ILE A 184 11.75 1.66 -4.78
N ASP A 185 11.76 2.87 -5.36
CA ASP A 185 13.00 3.49 -5.82
C ASP A 185 13.97 3.73 -4.67
N TYR A 186 13.44 4.16 -3.53
CA TYR A 186 14.24 4.38 -2.34
C TYR A 186 14.92 3.10 -1.85
N ILE A 187 14.18 1.99 -1.67
CA ILE A 187 14.74 0.74 -1.18
C ILE A 187 15.69 0.10 -2.18
N SER A 188 15.39 0.20 -3.49
CA SER A 188 16.25 -0.29 -4.58
C SER A 188 17.58 0.46 -4.60
N LYS A 189 17.55 1.79 -4.58
CA LYS A 189 18.76 2.63 -4.55
C LYS A 189 19.63 2.35 -3.33
N LYS A 190 19.02 2.04 -2.19
CA LYS A 190 19.72 1.71 -0.94
C LYS A 190 20.08 0.25 -0.78
N LYS A 191 19.76 -0.61 -1.72
CA LYS A 191 19.96 -2.07 -1.65
C LYS A 191 19.30 -2.68 -0.40
N LEU A 192 18.07 -2.27 -0.12
CA LEU A 192 17.26 -2.74 1.00
C LEU A 192 16.15 -3.71 0.56
N THR A 193 16.20 -4.16 -0.68
CA THR A 193 15.29 -5.15 -1.25
C THR A 193 15.63 -6.56 -0.78
N ILE A 194 14.66 -7.47 -0.83
CA ILE A 194 14.84 -8.83 -0.32
C ILE A 194 15.87 -9.62 -1.13
N ASP A 195 15.96 -9.39 -2.44
CA ASP A 195 17.01 -9.97 -3.29
C ASP A 195 18.40 -9.42 -2.96
N SER A 196 18.49 -8.17 -2.51
CA SER A 196 19.76 -7.60 -2.03
C SER A 196 20.19 -8.18 -0.67
N GLU A 197 19.23 -8.54 0.20
CA GLU A 197 19.51 -9.17 1.49
C GLU A 197 19.79 -10.67 1.36
N PHE A 198 19.12 -11.34 0.41
CA PHE A 198 19.20 -12.79 0.19
C PHE A 198 19.45 -13.15 -1.28
N PRO A 199 20.57 -12.73 -1.91
CA PRO A 199 20.78 -12.82 -3.35
C PRO A 199 20.87 -14.24 -3.88
N LYS A 200 21.17 -15.23 -3.02
CA LYS A 200 21.18 -16.64 -3.39
C LYS A 200 19.79 -17.26 -3.46
N LYS A 201 18.83 -16.70 -2.71
CA LYS A 201 17.46 -17.24 -2.57
C LYS A 201 16.47 -16.54 -3.46
N TYR A 202 16.59 -15.21 -3.58
CA TYR A 202 15.70 -14.39 -4.37
C TYR A 202 16.48 -13.68 -5.46
N LYS A 203 15.98 -13.73 -6.70
CA LYS A 203 16.57 -13.04 -7.85
C LYS A 203 15.54 -12.05 -8.41
N ASN A 204 15.95 -10.80 -8.57
CA ASN A 204 15.12 -9.73 -9.14
C ASN A 204 13.80 -9.48 -8.38
N ASP A 205 13.78 -9.75 -7.08
CA ASP A 205 12.61 -9.49 -6.24
C ASP A 205 12.79 -8.15 -5.52
N GLY A 206 12.05 -7.15 -5.98
CA GLY A 206 12.11 -5.79 -5.46
C GLY A 206 11.32 -5.55 -4.17
N HIS A 207 10.77 -6.59 -3.51
CA HIS A 207 10.08 -6.40 -2.24
C HIS A 207 11.05 -5.93 -1.14
N PRO A 208 10.54 -5.20 -0.12
CA PRO A 208 11.37 -4.74 0.98
C PRO A 208 11.89 -5.93 1.80
N GLY A 209 13.20 -5.93 2.03
CA GLY A 209 13.82 -6.81 3.00
C GLY A 209 13.62 -6.31 4.43
N PHE A 210 14.10 -7.06 5.42
CA PHE A 210 13.98 -6.71 6.84
C PHE A 210 14.60 -5.34 7.16
N LYS A 211 15.75 -5.01 6.57
CA LYS A 211 16.41 -3.71 6.76
C LYS A 211 15.57 -2.53 6.23
N ALA A 212 14.80 -2.73 5.16
CA ALA A 212 13.88 -1.70 4.67
C ALA A 212 12.78 -1.38 5.69
N HIS A 213 12.24 -2.40 6.35
CA HIS A 213 11.26 -2.20 7.40
C HIS A 213 11.83 -1.49 8.62
N ILE A 214 13.06 -1.81 9.03
CA ILE A 214 13.75 -1.07 10.11
C ILE A 214 13.99 0.39 9.73
N ASP A 215 14.47 0.65 8.51
CA ASP A 215 14.74 2.02 8.05
C ASP A 215 13.45 2.86 8.02
N LEU A 216 12.37 2.32 7.46
CA LEU A 216 11.08 3.00 7.43
C LEU A 216 10.52 3.26 8.84
N LYS A 217 10.59 2.27 9.73
CA LYS A 217 10.20 2.41 11.14
C LYS A 217 10.97 3.55 11.81
N ASN A 218 12.28 3.62 11.63
CA ASN A 218 13.11 4.66 12.23
C ASN A 218 12.76 6.06 11.71
N LYS A 219 12.44 6.19 10.43
CA LYS A 219 11.99 7.46 9.84
C LYS A 219 10.65 7.91 10.42
N ILE A 220 9.67 7.00 10.52
CA ILE A 220 8.37 7.31 11.15
C ILE A 220 8.56 7.72 12.60
N LEU A 221 9.38 6.99 13.36
CA LEU A 221 9.65 7.28 14.76
C LEU A 221 10.30 8.66 14.96
N LYS A 222 11.16 9.10 14.03
CA LYS A 222 11.76 10.44 14.04
C LYS A 222 10.71 11.54 13.85
N GLU A 223 9.70 11.32 13.01
CA GLU A 223 8.62 12.30 12.77
C GLU A 223 7.56 12.33 13.90
N LEU A 224 7.55 11.30 14.76
CA LEU A 224 6.64 11.24 15.91
C LEU A 224 7.18 11.96 17.16
N LYS A 225 8.49 12.18 17.21
CA LYS A 225 9.19 12.92 18.27
C LYS A 225 9.16 14.43 18.00
#